data_2c438771c3415567f772e93d63be920b
#
_entry.id   2c438771c3415567f772e93d63be920b
#
_cell.length_a   1.000
_cell.length_b   1.000
_cell.length_c   1.000
_cell.angle_alpha   90.00
_cell.angle_beta   90.00
_cell.angle_gamma   90.00
#
_symmetry.space_group_name_H-M   'P 1'
#
loop_
_entity.id
_entity.type
_entity.pdbx_description
1 polymer ?
#
loop_
_entity_poly.entity_id
_entity_poly.type
_entity_poly.pdbx_seq_one_letter_code
_entity_poly.pdbx_strand_id
1 'polypeptide(L)'
;MNATKSHAPAESELVAARRAKLERWKNDLGIDPWGCRVDGLSSLAQARALFDQASSDAMAGEEPPDEDPRPRAVVAGRVVQHRAMGKLTFMVLRDESGDLQVSVSKA
;
A
#
# COMPACT_ATOMS: atom_id res chain seq x y z
N MET A 1 -33.06 -37.02 9.37
CA MET A 1 -32.39 -36.72 9.14
C MET A 1 -31.50 -36.32 9.15
N ASN A 2 -31.53 -35.97 8.91
CA ASN A 2 -30.72 -35.59 8.60
C ASN A 2 -29.82 -35.12 8.64
N ALA A 3 -29.72 -34.82 8.64
CA ALA A 3 -28.97 -34.43 8.66
C ALA A 3 -28.02 -34.35 8.51
N THR A 4 -27.81 -34.48 8.16
CA THR A 4 -26.87 -34.39 8.05
C THR A 4 -25.97 -33.74 8.23
N LYS A 5 -26.01 -33.63 8.25
CA LYS A 5 -25.04 -32.72 8.25
C LYS A 5 -24.32 -32.47 9.43
N SER A 6 -23.97 -33.39 10.04
CA SER A 6 -23.08 -33.41 11.16
C SER A 6 -21.63 -33.27 10.77
N HIS A 7 -21.35 -33.20 9.52
CA HIS A 7 -20.02 -32.94 9.04
C HIS A 7 -19.68 -31.45 9.15
N ALA A 8 -18.44 -31.08 8.96
CA ALA A 8 -18.01 -29.70 8.96
C ALA A 8 -18.82 -28.88 7.96
N PRO A 9 -19.19 -27.63 8.29
CA PRO A 9 -19.95 -26.80 7.38
C PRO A 9 -19.17 -26.57 6.09
N ALA A 10 -19.88 -26.51 4.99
CA ALA A 10 -19.29 -26.21 3.70
C ALA A 10 -18.68 -24.81 3.74
N GLU A 11 -17.55 -24.66 3.07
CA GLU A 11 -16.90 -23.37 2.93
C GLU A 11 -17.81 -22.45 2.10
N SER A 12 -18.03 -21.23 2.58
CA SER A 12 -18.85 -20.27 1.83
C SER A 12 -18.14 -19.84 0.55
N GLU A 13 -18.90 -19.40 -0.44
CA GLU A 13 -18.33 -18.90 -1.68
C GLU A 13 -17.36 -17.76 -1.45
N LEU A 14 -17.65 -16.90 -0.48
CA LEU A 14 -16.78 -15.79 -0.13
C LEU A 14 -15.45 -16.26 0.42
N VAL A 15 -15.45 -17.23 1.30
CA VAL A 15 -14.24 -17.80 1.87
C VAL A 15 -13.44 -18.52 0.79
N ALA A 16 -14.13 -19.27 -0.08
CA ALA A 16 -13.48 -19.97 -1.18
C ALA A 16 -12.78 -18.97 -2.14
N ALA A 17 -13.43 -17.86 -2.43
CA ALA A 17 -12.85 -16.82 -3.28
C ALA A 17 -11.61 -16.20 -2.65
N ARG A 18 -11.64 -15.96 -1.36
CA ARG A 18 -10.51 -15.41 -0.62
C ARG A 18 -9.33 -16.39 -0.58
N ARG A 19 -9.64 -17.68 -0.41
CA ARG A 19 -8.61 -18.73 -0.41
C ARG A 19 -7.97 -18.86 -1.78
N ALA A 20 -8.75 -18.82 -2.84
CA ALA A 20 -8.25 -18.86 -4.20
C ALA A 20 -7.34 -17.67 -4.51
N LYS A 21 -7.69 -16.49 -4.04
CA LYS A 21 -6.88 -15.29 -4.19
C LYS A 21 -5.55 -15.42 -3.45
N LEU A 22 -5.58 -15.99 -2.25
CA LEU A 22 -4.38 -16.23 -1.45
C LEU A 22 -3.43 -17.18 -2.21
N GLU A 23 -3.96 -18.29 -2.73
CA GLU A 23 -3.17 -19.24 -3.48
C GLU A 23 -2.57 -18.63 -4.75
N ARG A 24 -3.33 -17.78 -5.43
CA ARG A 24 -2.84 -17.08 -6.60
C ARG A 24 -1.67 -16.16 -6.27
N TRP A 25 -1.74 -15.45 -5.15
CA TRP A 25 -0.65 -14.58 -4.72
C TRP A 25 0.63 -15.39 -4.46
N LYS A 26 0.49 -16.53 -3.80
CA LYS A 26 1.64 -17.39 -3.46
C LYS A 26 2.24 -18.03 -4.71
N ASN A 27 1.39 -18.60 -5.56
CA ASN A 27 1.83 -19.47 -6.64
C ASN A 27 2.10 -18.74 -7.95
N ASP A 28 1.24 -17.80 -8.32
CA ASP A 28 1.35 -17.12 -9.61
C ASP A 28 2.15 -15.82 -9.52
N LEU A 29 2.03 -15.09 -8.43
CA LEU A 29 2.67 -13.79 -8.28
C LEU A 29 3.91 -13.81 -7.38
N GLY A 30 4.18 -14.93 -6.71
CA GLY A 30 5.33 -15.05 -5.83
C GLY A 30 5.30 -14.10 -4.63
N ILE A 31 4.12 -13.68 -4.20
CA ILE A 31 3.95 -12.78 -3.08
C ILE A 31 3.72 -13.58 -1.81
N ASP A 32 4.48 -13.24 -0.75
CA ASP A 32 4.21 -13.79 0.57
C ASP A 32 2.98 -13.09 1.15
N PRO A 33 1.83 -13.77 1.27
CA PRO A 33 0.60 -13.13 1.72
C PRO A 33 0.63 -12.74 3.19
N TRP A 34 1.56 -13.29 3.96
CA TRP A 34 1.69 -12.99 5.38
C TRP A 34 2.67 -11.85 5.63
N GLY A 35 3.35 -11.43 4.57
CA GLY A 35 4.29 -10.33 4.65
C GLY A 35 5.60 -10.71 5.33
N CYS A 36 6.39 -9.71 5.58
CA CYS A 36 7.64 -9.87 6.29
C CYS A 36 7.94 -8.60 7.07
N ARG A 37 8.89 -8.68 7.98
CA ARG A 37 9.36 -7.52 8.70
C ARG A 37 10.09 -6.59 7.75
N VAL A 38 9.77 -5.32 7.82
CA VAL A 38 10.46 -4.26 7.06
C VAL A 38 11.14 -3.35 8.08
N ASP A 39 12.45 -3.21 7.98
CA ASP A 39 13.20 -2.33 8.87
C ASP A 39 13.27 -0.91 8.29
N GLY A 40 13.47 0.06 9.16
CA GLY A 40 13.63 1.45 8.75
C GLY A 40 12.32 2.16 8.46
N LEU A 41 11.21 1.65 8.94
CA LEU A 41 9.93 2.32 8.76
C LEU A 41 9.83 3.58 9.61
N SER A 42 9.38 4.66 8.97
CA SER A 42 8.95 5.87 9.66
C SER A 42 7.43 5.85 9.80
N SER A 43 6.92 6.53 10.83
CA SER A 43 5.48 6.74 10.89
C SER A 43 5.05 7.70 9.78
N LEU A 44 3.78 7.70 9.43
CA LEU A 44 3.26 8.63 8.41
C LEU A 44 3.43 10.08 8.87
N ALA A 45 3.28 10.36 10.15
CA ALA A 45 3.49 11.70 10.68
C ALA A 45 4.95 12.13 10.55
N GLN A 46 5.89 11.23 10.81
CA GLN A 46 7.33 11.51 10.65
C GLN A 46 7.67 11.76 9.18
N ALA A 47 7.12 10.96 8.28
CA ALA A 47 7.34 11.12 6.85
C ALA A 47 6.81 12.47 6.36
N ARG A 48 5.63 12.87 6.82
CA ARG A 48 5.07 14.17 6.46
C ARG A 48 5.93 15.32 6.94
N ALA A 49 6.52 15.20 8.11
CA ALA A 49 7.38 16.23 8.68
C ALA A 49 8.69 16.40 7.90
N LEU A 50 9.05 15.46 7.05
CA LEU A 50 10.25 15.57 6.21
C LEU A 50 10.07 16.49 5.01
N PHE A 51 8.87 16.95 4.72
CA PHE A 51 8.63 17.81 3.56
C PHE A 51 9.55 19.03 3.59
N ASP A 52 10.21 19.30 2.47
CA ASP A 52 11.12 20.40 2.30
C ASP A 52 10.70 21.22 1.07
N GLN A 53 10.25 22.44 1.29
CA GLN A 53 9.75 23.30 0.23
C GLN A 53 10.84 23.64 -0.80
N ALA A 54 12.05 23.89 -0.35
CA ALA A 54 13.13 24.24 -1.25
C ALA A 54 13.46 23.10 -2.21
N SER A 55 13.49 21.86 -1.71
CA SER A 55 13.75 20.68 -2.54
C SER A 55 12.59 20.44 -3.52
N SER A 56 11.36 20.63 -3.06
CA SER A 56 10.18 20.49 -3.91
C SER A 56 10.18 21.52 -5.03
N ASP A 57 10.51 22.76 -4.72
CA ASP A 57 10.60 23.84 -5.70
C ASP A 57 11.69 23.58 -6.74
N ALA A 58 12.82 23.02 -6.30
CA ALA A 58 13.92 22.68 -7.20
C ALA A 58 13.50 21.62 -8.23
N MET A 59 12.71 20.64 -7.81
CA MET A 59 12.22 19.60 -8.72
C MET A 59 11.13 20.10 -9.65
N ALA A 60 10.40 21.12 -9.25
CA ALA A 60 9.34 21.70 -10.07
C ALA A 60 9.84 22.75 -11.07
N GLY A 61 11.11 23.16 -10.98
CA GLY A 61 11.71 24.13 -11.87
C GLY A 61 11.96 23.62 -13.28
N GLU A 62 12.34 24.51 -14.18
CA GLU A 62 12.63 24.18 -15.59
C GLU A 62 13.85 23.27 -15.75
N GLU A 63 14.81 23.42 -14.84
CA GLU A 63 16.05 22.63 -14.85
C GLU A 63 16.18 21.90 -13.51
N PRO A 64 15.42 20.83 -13.32
CA PRO A 64 15.53 20.07 -12.08
C PRO A 64 16.91 19.41 -11.97
N PRO A 65 17.45 19.25 -10.74
CA PRO A 65 18.73 18.58 -10.56
C PRO A 65 18.65 17.11 -11.00
N ASP A 66 19.80 16.55 -11.38
CA ASP A 66 19.90 15.16 -11.81
C ASP A 66 19.51 14.20 -10.68
N GLU A 67 19.94 14.51 -9.46
CA GLU A 67 19.51 13.77 -8.27
C GLU A 67 18.36 14.50 -7.61
N ASP A 68 17.35 13.73 -7.22
CA ASP A 68 16.21 14.27 -6.51
C ASP A 68 16.62 14.65 -5.08
N PRO A 69 16.62 15.95 -4.71
CA PRO A 69 17.04 16.37 -3.38
C PRO A 69 15.97 16.21 -2.31
N ARG A 70 14.75 15.78 -2.71
CA ARG A 70 13.67 15.64 -1.76
C ARG A 70 13.94 14.51 -0.77
N PRO A 71 13.59 14.68 0.50
CA PRO A 71 13.77 13.64 1.49
C PRO A 71 13.02 12.37 1.11
N ARG A 72 13.56 11.23 1.52
CA ARG A 72 12.95 9.93 1.27
C ARG A 72 12.59 9.27 2.59
N ALA A 73 11.53 8.47 2.54
CA ALA A 73 11.09 7.72 3.71
C ALA A 73 10.53 6.37 3.26
N VAL A 74 10.59 5.42 4.17
CA VAL A 74 9.92 4.13 3.99
C VAL A 74 8.78 4.11 4.98
N VAL A 75 7.58 3.92 4.49
CA VAL A 75 6.37 3.95 5.31
C VAL A 75 5.50 2.75 5.01
N ALA A 76 4.63 2.43 5.93
CA ALA A 76 3.60 1.43 5.75
C ALA A 76 2.32 1.92 6.39
N GLY A 77 1.20 1.58 5.79
CA GLY A 77 -0.09 1.98 6.31
C GLY A 77 -1.20 1.27 5.57
N ARG A 78 -2.39 1.39 6.11
CA ARG A 78 -3.58 0.83 5.48
C ARG A 78 -4.11 1.82 4.45
N VAL A 79 -4.39 1.33 3.25
CA VAL A 79 -5.03 2.14 2.21
C VAL A 79 -6.50 2.32 2.60
N VAL A 80 -6.88 3.53 2.95
CA VAL A 80 -8.26 3.85 3.34
C VAL A 80 -9.00 4.60 2.26
N GLN A 81 -8.29 5.10 1.26
CA GLN A 81 -8.89 5.75 0.12
C GLN A 81 -7.98 5.54 -1.09
N HIS A 82 -8.58 5.29 -2.24
CA HIS A 82 -7.86 5.03 -3.49
C HIS A 82 -8.58 5.71 -4.64
N ARG A 83 -7.83 6.48 -5.43
CA ARG A 83 -8.39 7.18 -6.59
C ARG A 83 -7.40 7.10 -7.74
N ALA A 84 -7.79 6.40 -8.79
CA ALA A 84 -7.00 6.32 -10.01
C ALA A 84 -7.43 7.40 -10.99
N MET A 85 -6.48 8.17 -11.50
CA MET A 85 -6.72 9.27 -12.43
C MET A 85 -5.70 9.18 -13.57
N GLY A 86 -5.95 8.32 -14.54
CA GLY A 86 -5.04 8.12 -15.66
C GLY A 86 -3.71 7.53 -15.21
N LYS A 87 -2.63 8.25 -15.44
CA LYS A 87 -1.28 7.81 -15.07
C LYS A 87 -0.96 8.07 -13.60
N LEU A 88 -1.82 8.76 -12.90
CA LEU A 88 -1.60 9.17 -11.52
C LEU A 88 -2.62 8.49 -10.62
N THR A 89 -2.16 7.89 -9.56
CA THR A 89 -3.03 7.28 -8.55
C THR A 89 -2.77 7.97 -7.21
N PHE A 90 -3.83 8.43 -6.59
CA PHE A 90 -3.78 8.97 -5.24
C PHE A 90 -4.30 7.94 -4.25
N MET A 91 -3.63 7.81 -3.14
CA MET A 91 -4.05 6.95 -2.05
C MET A 91 -3.91 7.69 -0.73
N VAL A 92 -4.79 7.40 0.19
CA VAL A 92 -4.62 7.85 1.57
C VAL A 92 -4.24 6.64 2.40
N LEU A 93 -3.09 6.72 3.02
CA LEU A 93 -2.60 5.70 3.94
C LEU A 93 -2.90 6.14 5.37
N ARG A 94 -3.17 5.16 6.20
CA ARG A 94 -3.45 5.38 7.63
C ARG A 94 -2.60 4.46 8.48
N ASP A 95 -1.98 5.02 9.51
CA ASP A 95 -1.36 4.26 10.57
C ASP A 95 -1.79 4.85 11.91
N GLU A 96 -1.14 4.42 12.99
CA GLU A 96 -1.47 4.91 14.33
C GLU A 96 -1.17 6.40 14.53
N SER A 97 -0.31 6.99 13.69
CA SER A 97 0.05 8.41 13.78
C SER A 97 -0.89 9.32 13.00
N GLY A 98 -1.71 8.78 12.11
CA GLY A 98 -2.65 9.55 11.32
C GLY A 98 -2.68 9.12 9.86
N ASP A 99 -3.19 10.00 9.01
CA ASP A 99 -3.37 9.77 7.59
C ASP A 99 -2.35 10.56 6.78
N LEU A 100 -1.94 9.99 5.65
CA LEU A 100 -1.06 10.66 4.71
C LEU A 100 -1.52 10.35 3.29
N GLN A 101 -1.72 11.39 2.49
CA GLN A 101 -2.00 11.21 1.07
C GLN A 101 -0.70 11.01 0.32
N VAL A 102 -0.66 9.98 -0.50
CA VAL A 102 0.49 9.68 -1.37
C VAL A 102 0.02 9.60 -2.81
N SER A 103 0.93 9.83 -3.72
CA SER A 103 0.65 9.69 -5.15
C SER A 103 1.69 8.77 -5.78
N VAL A 104 1.21 7.97 -6.73
CA VAL A 104 2.07 7.09 -7.52
C VAL A 104 1.81 7.40 -8.97
N SER A 105 2.87 7.72 -9.71
CA SER A 105 2.75 8.03 -11.12
C SER A 105 3.46 6.97 -11.95
N LYS A 106 2.92 6.70 -13.12
CA LYS A 106 3.62 5.86 -14.09
C LYS A 106 4.68 6.69 -14.78
N ALA A 107 5.84 6.11 -14.91
CA ALA A 107 6.92 6.73 -15.67
C ALA A 107 6.64 6.65 -17.17
#